data_7e8facba755bbc3ef6913666c406c788
#
_entry.id   7e8facba755bbc3ef6913666c406c788
#
_cell.length_a   1.000
_cell.length_b   1.000
_cell.length_c   1.000
_cell.angle_alpha   90.00
_cell.angle_beta   90.00
_cell.angle_gamma   90.00
#
_symmetry.space_group_name_H-M   'P 1'
#
loop_
_entity.id
_entity.type
_entity.pdbx_description
1 polymer ?
#
loop_
_entity_poly.entity_id
_entity_poly.type
_entity_poly.pdbx_seq_one_letter_code
_entity_poly.pdbx_strand_id
1 'polypeptide(L)'
;MRDQHTNKSGGSAKSAATTTAQARNREEDTSSRQPASDSNLRTLQDFKKTLLEEKKIGEETIESLNKKIDATKKLIDDERINLDGLRAKLKVVNEQKDAEFGKFTELKNALVTARAQMKSIDEKASSSRSRKDRYDLVNLNNQLDQIERDIQTKKLSKDEERRLVIKSKEVATKLYSLRAIHKKEDRYRTISIQYDALKSKMNKLFDQKSELGEGIGKIKSELDELLNLRESLYEDRRKNIRNVREADAKLEMVDTQLNAIQFKRTRTSSEQRARRYPRGEGKENRYVSSQEKGKRSKENQDRWNILKEAALKKMSGGEKLTFEEMKLIYGENGSID
;
A
#
# COMPACT_ATOMS: atom_id res chain seq x y z
N MET A 1 -34.08 -29.42 -14.89
CA MET A 1 -34.88 -29.65 -13.67
C MET A 1 -35.09 -28.26 -13.10
N ARG A 2 -36.19 -27.56 -13.46
CA ARG A 2 -37.56 -27.60 -12.84
C ARG A 2 -37.43 -27.19 -11.37
N ASP A 3 -38.10 -26.17 -10.83
CA ASP A 3 -39.45 -25.57 -11.01
C ASP A 3 -39.41 -24.17 -10.40
N GLN A 4 -39.95 -23.07 -10.95
CA GLN A 4 -41.30 -22.56 -11.00
C GLN A 4 -42.08 -22.67 -9.68
N HIS A 5 -42.48 -21.49 -9.13
CA HIS A 5 -43.84 -21.15 -8.69
C HIS A 5 -43.95 -19.64 -8.36
N THR A 6 -44.55 -18.87 -9.12
CA THR A 6 -45.86 -18.15 -9.20
C THR A 6 -46.79 -18.21 -7.98
N ASN A 7 -47.24 -17.00 -7.52
CA ASN A 7 -48.63 -16.62 -7.19
C ASN A 7 -48.64 -15.12 -6.77
N LYS A 8 -49.27 -14.19 -7.42
CA LYS A 8 -50.65 -13.85 -7.80
C LYS A 8 -51.64 -13.79 -6.64
N SER A 9 -52.16 -12.63 -6.39
CA SER A 9 -53.54 -12.13 -6.26
C SER A 9 -53.53 -10.89 -5.33
N GLY A 10 -54.04 -9.73 -5.62
CA GLY A 10 -55.32 -9.37 -6.19
C GLY A 10 -56.29 -8.95 -5.08
N GLY A 11 -56.71 -7.68 -5.09
CA GLY A 11 -57.70 -7.23 -4.13
C GLY A 11 -57.97 -5.72 -4.21
N SER A 12 -58.74 -5.36 -5.20
CA SER A 12 -59.41 -4.06 -5.38
C SER A 12 -60.66 -4.02 -4.44
N ALA A 13 -60.92 -2.89 -3.78
CA ALA A 13 -62.27 -2.51 -3.43
C ALA A 13 -62.44 -0.99 -3.33
N LYS A 14 -63.30 -0.49 -4.17
CA LYS A 14 -63.91 0.85 -4.20
C LYS A 14 -64.99 0.94 -3.11
N SER A 15 -65.21 2.13 -2.57
CA SER A 15 -66.54 2.69 -2.22
C SER A 15 -66.33 4.14 -1.78
N ALA A 16 -66.67 5.17 -2.51
CA ALA A 16 -67.93 5.81 -2.83
C ALA A 16 -68.60 6.52 -1.63
N ALA A 17 -68.45 7.83 -1.70
CA ALA A 17 -69.40 8.91 -1.43
C ALA A 17 -70.33 8.85 -0.21
N THR A 18 -70.34 9.94 0.56
CA THR A 18 -71.63 10.65 0.79
C THR A 18 -71.40 12.11 1.21
N THR A 19 -71.94 13.00 0.42
CA THR A 19 -72.13 14.43 0.63
C THR A 19 -73.20 14.66 1.68
N THR A 20 -72.93 15.53 2.65
CA THR A 20 -74.07 16.30 3.28
C THR A 20 -73.55 17.66 3.72
N ALA A 21 -74.12 18.67 3.07
CA ALA A 21 -73.98 20.08 3.40
C ALA A 21 -74.78 20.38 4.67
N GLN A 22 -74.19 21.15 5.58
CA GLN A 22 -74.98 22.07 6.41
C GLN A 22 -74.11 23.31 6.72
N ALA A 23 -74.58 24.41 6.14
CA ALA A 23 -74.23 25.75 6.52
C ALA A 23 -74.85 26.11 7.88
N ARG A 24 -74.07 26.75 8.73
CA ARG A 24 -74.42 27.85 9.66
C ARG A 24 -73.34 27.95 10.74
N ASN A 25 -72.67 28.94 10.85
CA ASN A 25 -72.65 30.11 11.69
C ASN A 25 -71.32 30.83 11.56
N ARG A 26 -71.40 32.01 10.99
CA ARG A 26 -70.39 33.04 11.12
C ARG A 26 -70.46 33.58 12.54
N GLU A 27 -69.53 33.33 13.36
CA GLU A 27 -69.13 34.18 14.47
C GLU A 27 -67.68 34.47 14.40
N GLU A 28 -67.37 35.73 14.35
CA GLU A 28 -66.08 36.33 14.27
C GLU A 28 -65.25 35.95 15.48
N ASP A 29 -64.22 35.08 15.26
CA ASP A 29 -63.15 34.91 16.24
C ASP A 29 -61.83 35.43 15.64
N THR A 30 -61.64 36.73 15.83
CA THR A 30 -60.44 37.47 15.40
C THR A 30 -59.29 37.33 16.41
N SER A 31 -59.18 36.19 17.08
CA SER A 31 -58.21 36.01 18.17
C SER A 31 -57.22 34.84 18.00
N SER A 32 -57.07 34.19 16.82
CA SER A 32 -56.18 33.03 16.75
C SER A 32 -55.25 32.98 15.52
N ARG A 33 -54.70 34.13 15.09
CA ARG A 33 -53.74 34.13 13.94
C ARG A 33 -52.25 34.22 14.32
N GLN A 34 -51.85 33.87 15.55
CA GLN A 34 -50.41 33.87 15.95
C GLN A 34 -49.78 32.51 16.23
N PRO A 35 -50.42 31.33 16.33
CA PRO A 35 -49.69 30.10 16.67
C PRO A 35 -48.92 29.47 15.50
N ALA A 36 -49.32 29.68 14.25
CA ALA A 36 -48.66 29.01 13.11
C ALA A 36 -47.21 29.51 12.84
N SER A 37 -46.92 30.76 13.13
CA SER A 37 -45.56 31.31 12.88
C SER A 37 -44.55 30.90 13.95
N ASP A 38 -45.00 30.58 15.16
CA ASP A 38 -44.14 30.13 16.26
C ASP A 38 -43.84 28.64 16.18
N SER A 39 -44.81 27.85 15.67
CA SER A 39 -44.60 26.45 15.35
C SER A 39 -43.51 26.27 14.26
N ASN A 40 -43.61 27.02 13.15
CA ASN A 40 -42.62 26.94 12.07
C ASN A 40 -41.23 27.39 12.50
N LEU A 41 -41.15 28.35 13.42
CA LEU A 41 -39.83 28.79 13.93
C LEU A 41 -39.19 27.72 14.81
N ARG A 42 -39.97 27.04 15.65
CA ARG A 42 -39.50 25.91 16.48
C ARG A 42 -39.01 24.76 15.62
N THR A 43 -39.80 24.35 14.62
CA THR A 43 -39.43 23.27 13.70
C THR A 43 -38.13 23.60 12.94
N LEU A 44 -37.93 24.83 12.47
CA LEU A 44 -36.69 25.23 11.84
C LEU A 44 -35.50 25.25 12.81
N GLN A 45 -35.72 25.64 14.07
CA GLN A 45 -34.68 25.60 15.11
C GLN A 45 -34.30 24.17 15.47
N ASP A 46 -35.26 23.26 15.57
CA ASP A 46 -35.00 21.85 15.84
C ASP A 46 -34.30 21.20 14.64
N PHE A 47 -34.69 21.52 13.42
CA PHE A 47 -34.00 21.07 12.21
C PHE A 47 -32.55 21.61 12.12
N LYS A 48 -32.34 22.87 12.54
CA LYS A 48 -30.98 23.41 12.65
C LYS A 48 -30.11 22.62 13.64
N LYS A 49 -30.68 22.23 14.80
CA LYS A 49 -29.95 21.43 15.79
C LYS A 49 -29.57 20.06 15.24
N THR A 50 -30.51 19.36 14.58
CA THR A 50 -30.22 18.05 13.97
C THR A 50 -29.13 18.14 12.90
N LEU A 51 -29.16 19.16 12.04
CA LEU A 51 -28.10 19.39 11.05
C LEU A 51 -26.75 19.71 11.67
N LEU A 52 -26.69 20.43 12.79
CA LEU A 52 -25.44 20.67 13.51
C LEU A 52 -24.88 19.40 14.15
N GLU A 53 -25.73 18.52 14.66
CA GLU A 53 -25.34 17.21 15.17
C GLU A 53 -24.83 16.31 14.04
N GLU A 54 -25.54 16.24 12.90
CA GLU A 54 -25.10 15.51 11.72
C GLU A 54 -23.75 15.99 11.20
N LYS A 55 -23.55 17.32 11.15
CA LYS A 55 -22.26 17.92 10.78
C LYS A 55 -21.16 17.49 11.73
N LYS A 56 -21.39 17.59 13.04
CA LYS A 56 -20.41 17.21 14.07
C LYS A 56 -20.03 15.73 13.97
N ILE A 57 -21.01 14.85 13.84
CA ILE A 57 -20.77 13.41 13.62
C ILE A 57 -19.97 13.18 12.33
N GLY A 58 -20.31 13.90 11.26
CA GLY A 58 -19.58 13.85 9.99
C GLY A 58 -18.12 14.28 10.12
N GLU A 59 -17.85 15.37 10.85
CA GLU A 59 -16.49 15.85 11.11
C GLU A 59 -15.69 14.86 11.97
N GLU A 60 -16.27 14.30 13.03
CA GLU A 60 -15.65 13.28 13.87
C GLU A 60 -15.34 11.99 13.08
N THR A 61 -16.24 11.58 12.17
CA THR A 61 -16.02 10.43 11.30
C THR A 61 -14.89 10.69 10.31
N ILE A 62 -14.79 11.88 9.72
CA ILE A 62 -13.69 12.28 8.83
C ILE A 62 -12.35 12.25 9.59
N GLU A 63 -12.31 12.73 10.82
CA GLU A 63 -11.09 12.69 11.64
C GLU A 63 -10.66 11.24 11.95
N SER A 64 -11.62 10.38 12.30
CA SER A 64 -11.37 8.96 12.53
C SER A 64 -10.84 8.25 11.28
N LEU A 65 -11.40 8.55 10.10
CA LEU A 65 -10.96 8.03 8.82
C LEU A 65 -9.55 8.53 8.46
N ASN A 66 -9.22 9.79 8.73
CA ASN A 66 -7.87 10.31 8.53
C ASN A 66 -6.85 9.54 9.37
N LYS A 67 -7.16 9.29 10.65
CA LYS A 67 -6.29 8.49 11.54
C LYS A 67 -6.07 7.06 10.99
N LYS A 68 -7.14 6.42 10.49
CA LYS A 68 -7.05 5.10 9.87
C LYS A 68 -6.23 5.12 8.57
N ILE A 69 -6.41 6.12 7.72
CA ILE A 69 -5.63 6.31 6.49
C ILE A 69 -4.14 6.48 6.80
N ASP A 70 -3.80 7.28 7.82
CA ASP A 70 -2.40 7.50 8.19
C ASP A 70 -1.77 6.26 8.83
N ALA A 71 -2.52 5.48 9.60
CA ALA A 71 -2.08 4.18 10.09
C ALA A 71 -1.83 3.19 8.95
N THR A 72 -2.77 3.11 7.98
CA THR A 72 -2.62 2.23 6.81
C THR A 72 -1.42 2.64 5.93
N LYS A 73 -1.15 3.93 5.78
CA LYS A 73 0.05 4.42 5.07
C LYS A 73 1.34 3.94 5.73
N LYS A 74 1.44 4.03 7.06
CA LYS A 74 2.61 3.55 7.81
C LYS A 74 2.82 2.06 7.58
N LEU A 75 1.75 1.25 7.66
CA LEU A 75 1.83 -0.19 7.37
C LEU A 75 2.32 -0.47 5.94
N ILE A 76 1.82 0.28 4.95
CA ILE A 76 2.28 0.15 3.56
C ILE A 76 3.77 0.48 3.43
N ASP A 77 4.25 1.51 4.10
CA ASP A 77 5.66 1.91 4.04
C ASP A 77 6.55 0.88 4.75
N ASP A 78 6.11 0.32 5.89
CA ASP A 78 6.81 -0.75 6.60
C ASP A 78 6.91 -2.02 5.73
N GLU A 79 5.81 -2.43 5.07
CA GLU A 79 5.80 -3.59 4.19
C GLU A 79 6.66 -3.38 2.92
N ARG A 80 6.77 -2.16 2.42
CA ARG A 80 7.69 -1.82 1.32
C ARG A 80 9.14 -1.99 1.74
N ILE A 81 9.51 -1.54 2.94
CA ILE A 81 10.86 -1.72 3.49
C ILE A 81 11.17 -3.21 3.64
N ASN A 82 10.23 -4.01 4.15
CA ASN A 82 10.35 -5.46 4.25
C ASN A 82 10.57 -6.11 2.88
N LEU A 83 9.79 -5.72 1.89
CA LEU A 83 9.89 -6.20 0.52
C LEU A 83 11.25 -5.89 -0.11
N ASP A 84 11.75 -4.69 0.08
CA ASP A 84 13.07 -4.31 -0.44
C ASP A 84 14.20 -5.05 0.29
N GLY A 85 14.04 -5.31 1.59
CA GLY A 85 14.94 -6.17 2.36
C GLY A 85 14.99 -7.61 1.82
N LEU A 86 13.83 -8.21 1.51
CA LEU A 86 13.78 -9.54 0.90
C LEU A 86 14.36 -9.58 -0.52
N ARG A 87 14.12 -8.55 -1.32
CA ARG A 87 14.71 -8.42 -2.66
C ARG A 87 16.24 -8.33 -2.61
N ALA A 88 16.77 -7.57 -1.65
CA ALA A 88 18.22 -7.48 -1.42
C ALA A 88 18.81 -8.86 -1.05
N LYS A 89 18.17 -9.59 -0.13
CA LYS A 89 18.56 -10.97 0.22
C LYS A 89 18.52 -11.90 -0.99
N LEU A 90 17.45 -11.83 -1.78
CA LEU A 90 17.29 -12.63 -3.00
C LEU A 90 18.41 -12.35 -4.02
N LYS A 91 18.81 -11.09 -4.17
CA LYS A 91 19.94 -10.70 -5.02
C LYS A 91 21.23 -11.36 -4.58
N VAL A 92 21.54 -11.31 -3.28
CA VAL A 92 22.74 -11.96 -2.71
C VAL A 92 22.73 -13.48 -2.94
N VAL A 93 21.58 -14.14 -2.70
CA VAL A 93 21.44 -15.58 -2.94
C VAL A 93 21.63 -15.92 -4.44
N ASN A 94 21.10 -15.11 -5.35
CA ASN A 94 21.32 -15.31 -6.79
C ASN A 94 22.80 -15.13 -7.18
N GLU A 95 23.47 -14.12 -6.67
CA GLU A 95 24.91 -13.90 -6.89
C GLU A 95 25.75 -15.09 -6.39
N GLN A 96 25.44 -15.59 -5.18
CA GLN A 96 26.08 -16.79 -4.63
C GLN A 96 25.82 -18.03 -5.48
N LYS A 97 24.57 -18.24 -5.91
CA LYS A 97 24.17 -19.34 -6.78
C LYS A 97 24.95 -19.30 -8.10
N ASP A 98 25.05 -18.11 -8.72
CA ASP A 98 25.72 -17.96 -10.01
C ASP A 98 27.24 -18.17 -9.87
N ALA A 99 27.85 -17.73 -8.77
CA ALA A 99 29.25 -18.00 -8.45
C ALA A 99 29.55 -19.50 -8.24
N GLU A 100 28.67 -20.22 -7.56
CA GLU A 100 28.83 -21.67 -7.34
C GLU A 100 28.43 -22.50 -8.55
N PHE A 101 27.56 -22.00 -9.41
CA PHE A 101 27.11 -22.73 -10.62
C PHE A 101 28.27 -22.94 -11.63
N GLY A 102 29.15 -21.98 -11.78
CA GLY A 102 30.37 -22.16 -12.59
C GLY A 102 31.21 -23.34 -12.10
N LYS A 103 31.51 -23.38 -10.81
CA LYS A 103 32.26 -24.51 -10.19
C LYS A 103 31.52 -25.83 -10.31
N PHE A 104 30.19 -25.82 -10.18
CA PHE A 104 29.35 -27.00 -10.32
C PHE A 104 29.43 -27.60 -11.72
N THR A 105 29.38 -26.77 -12.76
CA THR A 105 29.51 -27.23 -14.15
C THR A 105 30.90 -27.77 -14.45
N GLU A 106 31.95 -27.15 -13.95
CA GLU A 106 33.35 -27.64 -14.07
C GLU A 106 33.51 -29.00 -13.37
N LEU A 107 33.07 -29.12 -12.13
CA LEU A 107 33.14 -30.39 -11.40
C LEU A 107 32.27 -31.49 -12.03
N LYS A 108 31.11 -31.15 -12.57
CA LYS A 108 30.27 -32.09 -13.31
C LYS A 108 31.01 -32.63 -14.52
N ASN A 109 31.67 -31.77 -15.31
CA ASN A 109 32.44 -32.17 -16.47
C ASN A 109 33.64 -33.02 -16.06
N ALA A 110 34.38 -32.61 -15.00
CA ALA A 110 35.47 -33.39 -14.45
C ALA A 110 35.03 -34.78 -13.94
N LEU A 111 33.86 -34.87 -13.32
CA LEU A 111 33.25 -36.16 -12.88
C LEU A 111 32.94 -37.07 -14.06
N VAL A 112 32.32 -36.50 -15.12
CA VAL A 112 32.01 -37.27 -16.34
C VAL A 112 33.29 -37.83 -16.99
N THR A 113 34.31 -36.99 -17.12
CA THR A 113 35.63 -37.41 -17.68
C THR A 113 36.32 -38.47 -16.81
N ALA A 114 36.36 -38.25 -15.48
CA ALA A 114 36.91 -39.24 -14.55
C ALA A 114 36.12 -40.57 -14.58
N ARG A 115 34.79 -40.53 -14.69
CA ARG A 115 33.93 -41.72 -14.81
C ARG A 115 34.22 -42.49 -16.13
N ALA A 116 34.39 -41.78 -17.23
CA ALA A 116 34.75 -42.40 -18.51
C ALA A 116 36.12 -43.08 -18.43
N GLN A 117 37.10 -42.43 -17.77
CA GLN A 117 38.42 -43.03 -17.53
C GLN A 117 38.35 -44.27 -16.64
N MET A 118 37.53 -44.28 -15.61
CA MET A 118 37.30 -45.44 -14.77
C MET A 118 36.64 -46.59 -15.55
N LYS A 119 35.61 -46.31 -16.34
CA LYS A 119 35.00 -47.34 -17.23
C LYS A 119 36.01 -47.97 -18.17
N SER A 120 36.86 -47.17 -18.82
CA SER A 120 37.91 -47.68 -19.73
C SER A 120 38.93 -48.56 -19.00
N ILE A 121 39.19 -48.32 -17.73
CA ILE A 121 40.06 -49.16 -16.90
C ILE A 121 39.32 -50.47 -16.55
N ASP A 122 38.05 -50.39 -16.15
CA ASP A 122 37.25 -51.58 -15.85
C ASP A 122 37.09 -52.51 -17.05
N GLU A 123 36.87 -51.98 -18.25
CA GLU A 123 36.78 -52.71 -19.48
C GLU A 123 38.11 -53.43 -19.79
N LYS A 124 39.25 -52.72 -19.64
CA LYS A 124 40.59 -53.32 -19.80
C LYS A 124 40.89 -54.34 -18.72
N ALA A 125 40.44 -54.14 -17.46
CA ALA A 125 40.63 -55.08 -16.38
C ALA A 125 39.72 -56.30 -16.44
N SER A 126 38.50 -56.19 -17.04
CA SER A 126 37.62 -57.35 -17.28
C SER A 126 38.14 -58.27 -18.38
N SER A 127 38.88 -57.74 -19.34
CA SER A 127 39.55 -58.54 -20.39
C SER A 127 40.79 -59.31 -19.89
N SER A 128 41.40 -58.88 -18.77
CA SER A 128 42.47 -59.62 -18.12
C SER A 128 41.92 -60.28 -16.84
N ARG A 129 42.16 -61.59 -16.67
CA ARG A 129 41.65 -62.45 -15.56
C ARG A 129 42.03 -62.04 -14.11
N SER A 130 42.34 -60.78 -13.87
CA SER A 130 43.02 -60.26 -12.67
C SER A 130 42.22 -59.28 -11.87
N ARG A 131 40.93 -59.60 -11.53
CA ARG A 131 40.24 -58.86 -10.45
C ARG A 131 40.86 -59.07 -9.06
N LYS A 132 41.57 -60.20 -8.83
CA LYS A 132 42.29 -60.46 -7.56
C LYS A 132 43.53 -59.59 -7.37
N ASP A 133 44.21 -59.17 -8.45
CA ASP A 133 45.45 -58.43 -8.34
C ASP A 133 45.28 -56.92 -8.00
N ARG A 134 44.02 -56.42 -7.99
CA ARG A 134 43.76 -55.00 -7.63
C ARG A 134 44.05 -54.64 -6.19
N TYR A 135 44.10 -55.60 -5.29
CA TYR A 135 44.23 -55.39 -3.85
C TYR A 135 45.61 -55.64 -3.26
N ASP A 136 46.58 -55.99 -4.10
CA ASP A 136 47.88 -56.51 -3.59
C ASP A 136 49.08 -55.55 -3.85
N LEU A 137 48.87 -54.21 -3.79
CA LEU A 137 49.99 -53.23 -3.88
C LEU A 137 51.09 -53.54 -2.85
N VAL A 138 50.65 -53.89 -1.63
CA VAL A 138 51.56 -54.25 -0.53
C VAL A 138 52.29 -55.54 -0.86
N ASN A 139 51.59 -56.56 -1.33
CA ASN A 139 52.20 -57.84 -1.71
C ASN A 139 53.17 -57.70 -2.89
N LEU A 140 52.81 -56.92 -3.90
CA LEU A 140 53.69 -56.65 -5.04
C LEU A 140 54.95 -55.85 -4.66
N ASN A 141 54.79 -54.85 -3.75
CA ASN A 141 55.96 -54.18 -3.18
C ASN A 141 56.85 -55.16 -2.42
N ASN A 142 56.29 -55.98 -1.53
CA ASN A 142 57.05 -56.99 -0.75
C ASN A 142 57.72 -58.00 -1.69
N GLN A 143 57.02 -58.42 -2.77
CA GLN A 143 57.61 -59.30 -3.78
C GLN A 143 58.77 -58.62 -4.50
N LEU A 144 58.67 -57.38 -4.88
CA LEU A 144 59.71 -56.60 -5.54
C LEU A 144 60.92 -56.49 -4.59
N ASP A 145 60.68 -56.05 -3.35
CA ASP A 145 61.75 -55.94 -2.34
C ASP A 145 62.41 -57.28 -2.07
N GLN A 146 61.68 -58.36 -2.10
CA GLN A 146 62.26 -59.71 -1.90
C GLN A 146 63.12 -60.13 -3.09
N ILE A 147 62.66 -59.89 -4.32
CA ILE A 147 63.44 -60.18 -5.54
C ILE A 147 64.70 -59.33 -5.57
N GLU A 148 64.64 -58.05 -5.23
CA GLU A 148 65.77 -57.17 -5.15
C GLU A 148 66.78 -57.63 -4.09
N ARG A 149 66.30 -58.05 -2.89
CA ARG A 149 67.13 -58.61 -1.84
C ARG A 149 67.82 -59.92 -2.30
N ASP A 150 67.06 -60.79 -2.97
CA ASP A 150 67.56 -62.07 -3.49
C ASP A 150 68.68 -61.85 -4.54
N ILE A 151 68.51 -60.85 -5.44
CA ILE A 151 69.56 -60.45 -6.41
C ILE A 151 70.83 -59.91 -5.70
N GLN A 152 70.64 -59.15 -4.61
CA GLN A 152 71.74 -58.53 -3.88
C GLN A 152 72.49 -59.44 -2.95
N THR A 153 71.83 -60.43 -2.34
CA THR A 153 72.36 -61.23 -1.24
C THR A 153 72.75 -62.68 -1.62
N LYS A 154 72.11 -63.23 -2.61
CA LYS A 154 72.35 -64.65 -3.03
C LYS A 154 73.39 -64.74 -4.16
N LYS A 155 74.28 -65.71 -4.06
CA LYS A 155 75.22 -66.10 -5.14
C LYS A 155 74.42 -66.83 -6.22
N LEU A 156 73.92 -66.10 -7.24
CA LEU A 156 73.06 -66.62 -8.27
C LEU A 156 73.95 -66.99 -9.51
N SER A 157 73.49 -68.00 -10.28
CA SER A 157 73.98 -68.25 -11.60
C SER A 157 73.55 -67.15 -12.56
N LYS A 158 74.28 -66.90 -13.62
CA LYS A 158 74.02 -65.87 -14.66
C LYS A 158 72.58 -65.96 -15.25
N ASP A 159 72.05 -67.18 -15.38
CA ASP A 159 70.71 -67.42 -15.92
C ASP A 159 69.63 -67.18 -14.86
N GLU A 160 69.94 -67.52 -13.60
CA GLU A 160 68.96 -67.19 -12.47
C GLU A 160 68.92 -65.70 -12.24
N GLU A 161 70.00 -65.01 -12.29
CA GLU A 161 69.99 -63.54 -12.17
C GLU A 161 69.18 -62.90 -13.31
N ARG A 162 69.38 -63.36 -14.55
CA ARG A 162 68.57 -62.89 -15.69
C ARG A 162 67.07 -63.13 -15.44
N ARG A 163 66.67 -64.30 -14.97
CA ARG A 163 65.26 -64.63 -14.66
C ARG A 163 64.68 -63.73 -13.56
N LEU A 164 65.46 -63.46 -12.49
CA LEU A 164 65.03 -62.57 -11.42
C LEU A 164 64.91 -61.11 -11.90
N VAL A 165 65.81 -60.63 -12.71
CA VAL A 165 65.75 -59.29 -13.32
C VAL A 165 64.50 -59.16 -14.26
N ILE A 166 64.20 -60.15 -15.04
CA ILE A 166 62.97 -60.15 -15.86
C ILE A 166 61.71 -60.12 -14.96
N LYS A 167 61.69 -60.96 -13.91
CA LYS A 167 60.60 -61.03 -12.94
C LYS A 167 60.44 -59.74 -12.16
N SER A 168 61.58 -59.08 -11.75
CA SER A 168 61.53 -57.76 -11.12
C SER A 168 60.92 -56.73 -12.04
N LYS A 169 61.30 -56.68 -13.32
CA LYS A 169 60.70 -55.77 -14.29
C LYS A 169 59.22 -56.02 -14.50
N GLU A 170 58.76 -57.25 -14.54
CA GLU A 170 57.36 -57.59 -14.64
C GLU A 170 56.57 -57.13 -13.42
N VAL A 171 57.06 -57.40 -12.19
CA VAL A 171 56.42 -56.97 -10.97
C VAL A 171 56.44 -55.45 -10.83
N ALA A 172 57.55 -54.77 -11.17
CA ALA A 172 57.62 -53.32 -11.18
C ALA A 172 56.62 -52.69 -12.17
N THR A 173 56.48 -53.25 -13.38
CA THR A 173 55.50 -52.80 -14.36
C THR A 173 54.08 -52.93 -13.89
N LYS A 174 53.74 -54.10 -13.27
CA LYS A 174 52.42 -54.33 -12.63
C LYS A 174 52.18 -53.32 -11.52
N LEU A 175 53.11 -53.11 -10.64
CA LEU A 175 53.04 -52.21 -9.51
C LEU A 175 52.83 -50.74 -9.98
N TYR A 176 53.57 -50.31 -11.04
CA TYR A 176 53.38 -49.00 -11.62
C TYR A 176 51.97 -48.82 -12.21
N SER A 177 51.47 -49.82 -12.92
CA SER A 177 50.15 -49.79 -13.53
C SER A 177 49.03 -49.73 -12.43
N LEU A 178 49.16 -50.53 -11.34
CA LEU A 178 48.22 -50.48 -10.23
C LEU A 178 48.26 -49.17 -9.46
N ARG A 179 49.44 -48.58 -9.21
CA ARG A 179 49.56 -47.24 -8.60
C ARG A 179 48.87 -46.15 -9.46
N ALA A 180 49.02 -46.26 -10.78
CA ALA A 180 48.34 -45.36 -11.71
C ALA A 180 46.79 -45.52 -11.66
N ILE A 181 46.31 -46.73 -11.49
CA ILE A 181 44.87 -46.99 -11.33
C ILE A 181 44.36 -46.42 -10.01
N HIS A 182 45.01 -46.73 -8.89
CA HIS A 182 44.60 -46.21 -7.57
C HIS A 182 44.60 -44.66 -7.55
N LYS A 183 45.62 -44.03 -8.14
CA LYS A 183 45.64 -42.59 -8.26
C LYS A 183 44.45 -42.02 -9.01
N LYS A 184 43.95 -42.73 -10.03
CA LYS A 184 42.73 -42.35 -10.77
C LYS A 184 41.48 -42.62 -9.98
N GLU A 185 41.42 -43.72 -9.23
CA GLU A 185 40.29 -44.05 -8.29
C GLU A 185 40.17 -42.95 -7.18
N ASP A 186 41.28 -42.63 -6.55
CA ASP A 186 41.34 -41.58 -5.51
C ASP A 186 40.89 -40.22 -6.06
N ARG A 187 41.38 -39.89 -7.28
CA ARG A 187 40.95 -38.68 -7.95
C ARG A 187 39.45 -38.66 -8.25
N TYR A 188 38.91 -39.77 -8.74
CA TYR A 188 37.48 -39.90 -8.97
C TYR A 188 36.68 -39.76 -7.67
N ARG A 189 37.11 -40.43 -6.57
CA ARG A 189 36.48 -40.30 -5.24
C ARG A 189 36.48 -38.86 -4.74
N THR A 190 37.61 -38.19 -4.85
CA THR A 190 37.75 -36.79 -4.42
C THR A 190 36.80 -35.88 -5.20
N ILE A 191 36.78 -36.02 -6.54
CA ILE A 191 35.88 -35.25 -7.39
C ILE A 191 34.40 -35.56 -7.06
N SER A 192 34.05 -36.83 -6.82
CA SER A 192 32.71 -37.22 -6.46
C SER A 192 32.25 -36.59 -5.14
N ILE A 193 33.10 -36.63 -4.09
CA ILE A 193 32.82 -36.01 -2.80
C ILE A 193 32.63 -34.47 -2.94
N GLN A 194 33.52 -33.82 -3.71
CA GLN A 194 33.41 -32.39 -3.97
C GLN A 194 32.14 -32.04 -4.74
N TYR A 195 31.76 -32.84 -5.73
CA TYR A 195 30.53 -32.67 -6.50
C TYR A 195 29.29 -32.82 -5.62
N ASP A 196 29.23 -33.86 -4.77
CA ASP A 196 28.09 -34.10 -3.90
C ASP A 196 27.95 -32.99 -2.83
N ALA A 197 29.07 -32.51 -2.29
CA ALA A 197 29.10 -31.39 -1.36
C ALA A 197 28.60 -30.08 -2.03
N LEU A 198 29.06 -29.84 -3.26
CA LEU A 198 28.63 -28.64 -4.00
C LEU A 198 27.16 -28.75 -4.45
N LYS A 199 26.72 -29.92 -4.85
CA LYS A 199 25.30 -30.21 -5.15
C LYS A 199 24.40 -29.94 -3.96
N SER A 200 24.83 -30.37 -2.76
CA SER A 200 24.09 -30.06 -1.52
C SER A 200 24.01 -28.56 -1.23
N LYS A 201 25.12 -27.81 -1.46
CA LYS A 201 25.10 -26.35 -1.34
C LYS A 201 24.16 -25.70 -2.35
N MET A 202 24.19 -26.14 -3.60
CA MET A 202 23.29 -25.62 -4.64
C MET A 202 21.82 -25.86 -4.30
N ASN A 203 21.49 -27.05 -3.81
CA ASN A 203 20.10 -27.33 -3.39
C ASN A 203 19.65 -26.37 -2.28
N LYS A 204 20.51 -26.16 -1.25
CA LYS A 204 20.19 -25.19 -0.18
C LYS A 204 19.97 -23.76 -0.70
N LEU A 205 20.77 -23.31 -1.70
CA LEU A 205 20.59 -22.00 -2.32
C LEU A 205 19.29 -21.94 -3.14
N PHE A 206 18.88 -23.03 -3.78
CA PHE A 206 17.60 -23.11 -4.48
C PHE A 206 16.42 -23.07 -3.49
N ASP A 207 16.51 -23.79 -2.37
CA ASP A 207 15.49 -23.79 -1.32
C ASP A 207 15.35 -22.38 -0.72
N GLN A 208 16.46 -21.73 -0.37
CA GLN A 208 16.48 -20.34 0.12
C GLN A 208 15.88 -19.36 -0.89
N LYS A 209 16.19 -19.54 -2.18
CA LYS A 209 15.58 -18.72 -3.24
C LYS A 209 14.08 -18.92 -3.33
N SER A 210 13.59 -20.15 -3.20
CA SER A 210 12.17 -20.47 -3.19
C SER A 210 11.46 -19.82 -2.01
N GLU A 211 12.00 -19.99 -0.79
CA GLU A 211 11.46 -19.38 0.43
C GLU A 211 11.40 -17.85 0.35
N LEU A 212 12.47 -17.22 -0.16
CA LEU A 212 12.47 -15.76 -0.37
C LEU A 212 11.46 -15.33 -1.44
N GLY A 213 11.31 -16.14 -2.49
CA GLY A 213 10.31 -15.90 -3.54
C GLY A 213 8.88 -15.96 -3.02
N GLU A 214 8.58 -16.97 -2.19
CA GLU A 214 7.29 -17.11 -1.52
C GLU A 214 7.03 -15.96 -0.53
N GLY A 215 8.04 -15.58 0.25
CA GLY A 215 7.97 -14.42 1.16
C GLY A 215 7.67 -13.11 0.41
N ILE A 216 8.34 -12.87 -0.71
CA ILE A 216 8.06 -11.71 -1.59
C ILE A 216 6.63 -11.77 -2.15
N GLY A 217 6.14 -12.97 -2.50
CA GLY A 217 4.76 -13.16 -2.98
C GLY A 217 3.73 -12.79 -1.91
N LYS A 218 3.93 -13.23 -0.66
CA LYS A 218 3.05 -12.92 0.47
C LYS A 218 3.00 -11.42 0.76
N ILE A 219 4.16 -10.77 0.89
CA ILE A 219 4.22 -9.32 1.15
C ILE A 219 3.57 -8.53 0.02
N LYS A 220 3.69 -8.96 -1.23
CA LYS A 220 2.99 -8.30 -2.34
C LYS A 220 1.47 -8.40 -2.21
N SER A 221 0.94 -9.58 -1.86
CA SER A 221 -0.51 -9.73 -1.65
C SER A 221 -1.01 -8.89 -0.48
N GLU A 222 -0.26 -8.82 0.62
CA GLU A 222 -0.56 -7.97 1.78
C GLU A 222 -0.53 -6.48 1.41
N LEU A 223 0.44 -6.06 0.60
CA LEU A 223 0.49 -4.69 0.07
C LEU A 223 -0.71 -4.35 -0.81
N ASP A 224 -1.14 -5.26 -1.68
CA ASP A 224 -2.31 -5.07 -2.53
C ASP A 224 -3.59 -4.96 -1.69
N GLU A 225 -3.73 -5.76 -0.64
CA GLU A 225 -4.84 -5.68 0.32
C GLU A 225 -4.84 -4.32 1.07
N LEU A 226 -3.68 -3.88 1.56
CA LEU A 226 -3.55 -2.59 2.24
C LEU A 226 -3.82 -1.40 1.31
N LEU A 227 -3.41 -1.49 0.04
CA LEU A 227 -3.70 -0.48 -0.97
C LEU A 227 -5.21 -0.39 -1.25
N ASN A 228 -5.89 -1.52 -1.40
CA ASN A 228 -7.33 -1.59 -1.58
C ASN A 228 -8.08 -1.05 -0.36
N LEU A 229 -7.63 -1.42 0.85
CA LEU A 229 -8.19 -0.87 2.09
C LEU A 229 -8.02 0.64 2.15
N ARG A 230 -6.85 1.16 1.84
CA ARG A 230 -6.60 2.60 1.80
C ARG A 230 -7.51 3.31 0.82
N GLU A 231 -7.76 2.73 -0.35
CA GLU A 231 -8.63 3.31 -1.37
C GLU A 231 -10.08 3.36 -0.90
N SER A 232 -10.59 2.29 -0.29
CA SER A 232 -11.92 2.26 0.32
C SER A 232 -12.09 3.32 1.41
N LEU A 233 -11.07 3.52 2.27
CA LEU A 233 -11.08 4.57 3.29
C LEU A 233 -11.12 5.98 2.69
N TYR A 234 -10.42 6.21 1.56
CA TYR A 234 -10.49 7.48 0.84
C TYR A 234 -11.88 7.71 0.22
N GLU A 235 -12.52 6.68 -0.32
CA GLU A 235 -13.89 6.80 -0.84
C GLU A 235 -14.88 7.14 0.27
N ASP A 236 -14.80 6.47 1.40
CA ASP A 236 -15.67 6.75 2.56
C ASP A 236 -15.44 8.15 3.11
N ARG A 237 -14.19 8.60 3.18
CA ARG A 237 -13.86 9.97 3.52
C ARG A 237 -14.49 10.97 2.54
N ARG A 238 -14.41 10.71 1.23
CA ARG A 238 -15.02 11.58 0.20
C ARG A 238 -16.56 11.63 0.33
N LYS A 239 -17.19 10.50 0.66
CA LYS A 239 -18.65 10.45 0.94
C LYS A 239 -19.00 11.32 2.14
N ASN A 240 -18.27 11.15 3.27
CA ASN A 240 -18.53 11.94 4.46
C ASN A 240 -18.26 13.44 4.26
N ILE A 241 -17.23 13.82 3.51
CA ILE A 241 -17.01 15.24 3.16
C ILE A 241 -18.19 15.80 2.35
N ARG A 242 -18.75 15.03 1.42
CA ARG A 242 -19.94 15.46 0.67
C ARG A 242 -21.12 15.63 1.59
N ASN A 243 -21.38 14.69 2.49
CA ASN A 243 -22.47 14.76 3.46
C ASN A 243 -22.36 16.00 4.37
N VAL A 244 -21.14 16.30 4.87
CA VAL A 244 -20.87 17.49 5.69
C VAL A 244 -21.15 18.78 4.89
N ARG A 245 -20.70 18.85 3.63
CA ARG A 245 -20.98 20.00 2.76
C ARG A 245 -22.49 20.18 2.47
N GLU A 246 -23.20 19.09 2.29
CA GLU A 246 -24.66 19.13 2.11
C GLU A 246 -25.37 19.61 3.39
N ALA A 247 -24.91 19.17 4.55
CA ALA A 247 -25.40 19.66 5.83
C ALA A 247 -25.13 21.16 6.01
N ASP A 248 -23.92 21.63 5.64
CA ASP A 248 -23.57 23.04 5.67
C ASP A 248 -24.48 23.89 4.74
N ALA A 249 -24.71 23.44 3.52
CA ALA A 249 -25.59 24.13 2.58
C ALA A 249 -27.03 24.20 3.11
N LYS A 250 -27.53 23.10 3.73
CA LYS A 250 -28.86 23.10 4.38
C LYS A 250 -28.89 24.03 5.59
N LEU A 251 -27.82 24.08 6.39
CA LEU A 251 -27.72 24.99 7.53
C LEU A 251 -27.80 26.45 7.07
N GLU A 252 -27.07 26.83 6.02
CA GLU A 252 -27.12 28.17 5.45
C GLU A 252 -28.53 28.55 4.97
N MET A 253 -29.22 27.61 4.31
CA MET A 253 -30.63 27.82 3.91
C MET A 253 -31.55 28.02 5.10
N VAL A 254 -31.40 27.20 6.16
CA VAL A 254 -32.21 27.33 7.39
C VAL A 254 -31.89 28.64 8.10
N ASP A 255 -30.64 29.06 8.16
CA ASP A 255 -30.28 30.34 8.77
C ASP A 255 -30.81 31.54 8.02
N THR A 256 -30.82 31.52 6.68
CA THR A 256 -31.46 32.57 5.88
C THR A 256 -32.97 32.63 6.14
N GLN A 257 -33.65 31.48 6.25
CA GLN A 257 -35.09 31.43 6.60
C GLN A 257 -35.37 31.96 8.00
N LEU A 258 -34.57 31.56 9.00
CA LEU A 258 -34.68 32.05 10.37
C LEU A 258 -34.52 33.57 10.44
N ASN A 259 -33.50 34.09 9.76
CA ASN A 259 -33.23 35.53 9.69
C ASN A 259 -34.39 36.28 9.02
N ALA A 260 -34.96 35.73 7.95
CA ALA A 260 -36.12 36.32 7.28
C ALA A 260 -37.36 36.37 8.16
N ILE A 261 -37.60 35.30 8.96
CA ILE A 261 -38.70 35.28 9.92
C ILE A 261 -38.46 36.30 11.06
N GLN A 262 -37.26 36.38 11.59
CA GLN A 262 -36.90 37.36 12.62
C GLN A 262 -37.06 38.80 12.11
N PHE A 263 -36.61 39.08 10.90
CA PHE A 263 -36.75 40.38 10.25
C PHE A 263 -38.21 40.78 10.08
N LYS A 264 -39.07 39.85 9.61
CA LYS A 264 -40.52 40.09 9.53
C LYS A 264 -41.11 40.44 10.88
N ARG A 265 -40.72 39.69 11.94
CA ARG A 265 -41.21 39.95 13.31
C ARG A 265 -40.78 41.31 13.86
N THR A 266 -39.53 41.70 13.68
CA THR A 266 -39.05 43.00 14.11
C THR A 266 -39.76 44.12 13.38
N ARG A 267 -39.96 43.96 12.06
CA ARG A 267 -40.69 44.95 11.26
C ARG A 267 -42.18 45.10 11.71
N THR A 268 -42.87 43.97 11.87
CA THR A 268 -44.30 44.00 12.34
C THR A 268 -44.41 44.57 13.74
N SER A 269 -43.47 44.25 14.64
CA SER A 269 -43.47 44.83 15.99
C SER A 269 -43.16 46.34 16.00
N SER A 270 -42.29 46.80 15.11
CA SER A 270 -42.01 48.25 14.95
C SER A 270 -43.20 49.00 14.33
N GLU A 271 -43.86 48.41 13.35
CA GLU A 271 -45.06 48.97 12.74
C GLU A 271 -46.25 49.00 13.75
N GLN A 272 -46.41 47.98 14.58
CA GLN A 272 -47.43 47.97 15.68
C GLN A 272 -47.12 48.98 16.74
N ARG A 273 -45.84 49.19 17.14
CA ARG A 273 -45.42 50.26 18.06
C ARG A 273 -45.69 51.60 17.44
N ALA A 274 -45.40 51.85 16.15
CA ALA A 274 -45.70 53.10 15.46
C ALA A 274 -47.18 53.41 15.38
N ARG A 275 -48.05 52.35 15.26
CA ARG A 275 -49.54 52.50 15.28
C ARG A 275 -50.07 52.81 16.69
N ARG A 276 -49.50 52.21 17.76
CA ARG A 276 -49.93 52.44 19.15
C ARG A 276 -49.50 53.79 19.72
N TYR A 277 -48.40 54.35 19.22
CA TYR A 277 -47.92 55.68 19.60
C TYR A 277 -47.75 56.49 18.32
N PRO A 278 -48.82 57.12 17.79
CA PRO A 278 -48.67 58.06 16.67
C PRO A 278 -47.74 59.21 17.19
N ARG A 279 -46.61 59.27 16.59
CA ARG A 279 -45.58 60.25 16.90
C ARG A 279 -46.18 61.63 16.66
N GLY A 280 -46.45 62.36 17.76
CA GLY A 280 -46.85 63.75 17.68
C GLY A 280 -45.86 64.53 16.77
N GLU A 281 -46.38 65.40 15.98
CA GLU A 281 -45.73 66.20 14.99
C GLU A 281 -44.49 66.92 15.57
N GLY A 282 -43.32 66.37 15.35
CA GLY A 282 -42.04 67.00 15.57
C GLY A 282 -41.35 67.20 14.22
N LYS A 283 -41.70 68.28 13.53
CA LYS A 283 -41.12 68.67 12.22
C LYS A 283 -39.61 69.03 12.26
N GLU A 284 -38.95 69.06 13.41
CA GLU A 284 -37.55 69.55 13.53
C GLU A 284 -36.47 68.49 13.43
N ASN A 285 -36.77 67.21 13.55
CA ASN A 285 -35.70 66.16 13.58
C ASN A 285 -35.37 65.49 12.22
N ARG A 286 -35.98 65.90 11.11
CA ARG A 286 -35.67 65.37 9.78
C ARG A 286 -34.40 65.97 9.16
N TYR A 287 -34.05 67.20 9.52
CA TYR A 287 -32.87 67.88 8.91
C TYR A 287 -31.54 67.42 9.48
N VAL A 288 -31.50 67.08 10.77
CA VAL A 288 -30.23 66.62 11.45
C VAL A 288 -29.84 65.21 10.97
N SER A 289 -30.81 64.37 10.71
CA SER A 289 -30.58 63.00 10.25
C SER A 289 -29.98 62.90 8.82
N SER A 290 -30.26 63.82 7.92
CA SER A 290 -29.71 63.82 6.54
C SER A 290 -28.25 64.35 6.50
N GLN A 291 -27.91 65.31 7.33
CA GLN A 291 -26.52 65.82 7.47
C GLN A 291 -25.59 64.82 8.17
N GLU A 292 -26.07 64.09 9.20
CA GLU A 292 -25.29 63.01 9.83
C GLU A 292 -25.07 61.84 8.91
N LYS A 293 -26.08 61.43 8.13
CA LYS A 293 -25.93 60.41 7.09
C LYS A 293 -24.91 60.77 6.04
N GLY A 294 -24.92 62.05 5.60
CA GLY A 294 -23.94 62.56 4.64
C GLY A 294 -22.51 62.63 5.22
N LYS A 295 -22.35 62.96 6.51
CA LYS A 295 -21.04 62.92 7.19
C LYS A 295 -20.50 61.50 7.35
N ARG A 296 -21.33 60.53 7.79
CA ARG A 296 -20.95 59.11 7.92
C ARG A 296 -20.63 58.47 6.57
N SER A 297 -21.34 58.85 5.49
CA SER A 297 -21.03 58.40 4.13
C SER A 297 -19.68 58.91 3.65
N LYS A 298 -19.35 60.20 3.90
CA LYS A 298 -18.03 60.76 3.59
C LYS A 298 -16.91 60.13 4.41
N GLU A 299 -17.09 59.98 5.71
CA GLU A 299 -16.10 59.33 6.59
C GLU A 299 -15.84 57.84 6.18
N ASN A 300 -16.86 57.13 5.77
CA ASN A 300 -16.68 55.77 5.24
C ASN A 300 -15.95 55.74 3.90
N GLN A 301 -16.22 56.72 3.03
CA GLN A 301 -15.56 56.86 1.73
C GLN A 301 -14.09 57.28 1.90
N ASP A 302 -13.79 58.17 2.86
CA ASP A 302 -12.41 58.54 3.18
C ASP A 302 -11.62 57.36 3.78
N ARG A 303 -12.23 56.59 4.69
CA ARG A 303 -11.63 55.35 5.21
C ARG A 303 -11.36 54.33 4.11
N TRP A 304 -12.29 54.19 3.17
CA TRP A 304 -12.15 53.29 2.04
C TRP A 304 -11.00 53.71 1.11
N ASN A 305 -10.86 55.03 0.86
CA ASN A 305 -9.78 55.59 0.05
C ASN A 305 -8.41 55.40 0.74
N ILE A 306 -8.31 55.58 2.05
CA ILE A 306 -7.07 55.35 2.82
C ILE A 306 -6.66 53.88 2.74
N LEU A 307 -7.59 52.94 2.88
CA LEU A 307 -7.31 51.50 2.77
C LEU A 307 -6.89 51.13 1.36
N LYS A 308 -7.50 51.71 0.34
CA LYS A 308 -7.14 51.51 -1.07
C LYS A 308 -5.73 52.04 -1.37
N GLU A 309 -5.38 53.23 -0.88
CA GLU A 309 -4.03 53.76 -1.04
C GLU A 309 -2.98 52.91 -0.32
N ALA A 310 -3.28 52.44 0.88
CA ALA A 310 -2.39 51.56 1.63
C ALA A 310 -2.16 50.21 0.86
N ALA A 311 -3.20 49.67 0.27
CA ALA A 311 -3.11 48.46 -0.55
C ALA A 311 -2.32 48.69 -1.86
N LEU A 312 -2.50 49.83 -2.52
CA LEU A 312 -1.72 50.21 -3.71
C LEU A 312 -0.24 50.45 -3.36
N LYS A 313 0.06 51.00 -2.19
CA LYS A 313 1.45 51.21 -1.70
C LYS A 313 2.13 49.84 -1.43
N LYS A 314 1.43 48.88 -0.87
CA LYS A 314 1.93 47.50 -0.71
C LYS A 314 2.19 46.83 -2.06
N MET A 315 1.29 47.01 -3.02
CA MET A 315 1.46 46.46 -4.37
C MET A 315 2.69 47.04 -5.07
N SER A 316 2.94 48.35 -4.96
CA SER A 316 4.13 49.00 -5.52
C SER A 316 5.42 48.62 -4.80
N GLY A 317 5.34 48.19 -3.52
CA GLY A 317 6.47 47.69 -2.72
C GLY A 317 6.80 46.22 -2.93
N GLY A 318 6.03 45.49 -3.77
CA GLY A 318 6.23 44.05 -4.05
C GLY A 318 5.81 43.14 -2.90
N GLU A 319 5.04 43.63 -1.92
CA GLU A 319 4.52 42.81 -0.83
C GLU A 319 3.29 42.01 -1.27
N LYS A 320 3.09 40.84 -0.61
CA LYS A 320 1.93 40.00 -0.88
C LYS A 320 0.65 40.62 -0.37
N LEU A 321 -0.29 40.91 -1.27
CA LEU A 321 -1.60 41.43 -0.95
C LEU A 321 -2.52 40.33 -0.40
N THR A 322 -3.34 40.65 0.58
CA THR A 322 -4.43 39.78 1.04
C THR A 322 -5.59 39.80 0.02
N PHE A 323 -6.46 38.80 0.08
CA PHE A 323 -7.63 38.71 -0.81
C PHE A 323 -8.56 39.93 -0.67
N GLU A 324 -8.70 40.47 0.54
CA GLU A 324 -9.50 41.65 0.81
C GLU A 324 -8.86 42.96 0.24
N GLU A 325 -7.54 43.11 0.33
CA GLU A 325 -6.80 44.19 -0.29
C GLU A 325 -6.86 44.13 -1.82
N MET A 326 -6.83 42.93 -2.40
CA MET A 326 -6.99 42.72 -3.84
C MET A 326 -8.40 43.09 -4.31
N LYS A 327 -9.43 42.76 -3.53
CA LYS A 327 -10.82 43.18 -3.76
C LYS A 327 -11.03 44.67 -3.69
N LEU A 328 -10.30 45.38 -2.82
CA LEU A 328 -10.32 46.86 -2.73
C LEU A 328 -9.70 47.53 -3.96
N ILE A 329 -8.69 46.93 -4.58
CA ILE A 329 -7.99 47.48 -5.76
C ILE A 329 -8.77 47.18 -7.04
N TYR A 330 -9.21 45.91 -7.23
CA TYR A 330 -9.79 45.41 -8.46
C TYR A 330 -11.33 45.23 -8.43
N GLY A 331 -11.95 45.32 -7.25
CA GLY A 331 -13.40 45.32 -7.11
C GLY A 331 -13.98 46.57 -7.71
N GLU A 332 -14.81 46.43 -8.76
CA GLU A 332 -15.60 47.51 -9.31
C GLU A 332 -16.34 48.25 -8.21
N ASN A 333 -16.45 49.57 -8.33
CA ASN A 333 -17.18 50.46 -7.42
C ASN A 333 -18.62 49.92 -7.23
N GLY A 334 -18.80 49.01 -6.28
CA GLY A 334 -20.11 48.62 -5.83
C GLY A 334 -20.71 49.79 -5.06
N SER A 335 -21.62 50.51 -5.67
CA SER A 335 -22.52 51.41 -4.98
C SER A 335 -23.18 50.67 -3.84
N ILE A 336 -22.83 51.02 -2.61
CA ILE A 336 -23.58 50.60 -1.43
C ILE A 336 -24.79 51.54 -1.38
N ASP A 337 -25.91 51.15 -1.99
CA ASP A 337 -27.24 51.70 -1.71
C ASP A 337 -27.78 51.14 -0.37
#